data_94cfbb03b4738a3f9ded2368fca0c12a
#
_entry.id   94cfbb03b4738a3f9ded2368fca0c12a
#
_cell.length_a   1.000
_cell.length_b   1.000
_cell.length_c   1.000
_cell.angle_alpha   90.00
_cell.angle_beta   90.00
_cell.angle_gamma   90.00
#
_symmetry.space_group_name_H-M   'P 1'
#
loop_
_entity.id
_entity.type
_entity.pdbx_description
1 polymer ?
#
loop_
_entity_poly.entity_id
_entity_poly.type
_entity_poly.pdbx_seq_one_letter_code
_entity_poly.pdbx_strand_id
1 'polypeptide(L)'
;GLFVTALVGLYTVEDLWNKLGDLRMPVRAYLRHWCARILALIIVPILLYMIGFKLHFLILYKSGSGDAQMSSLFQSNLEGSDLSNFPLEVAYGSKLTLKNMAYGGGLLHSHIQTYPEGSHDHQVTCYHHKDENNHFIISPTYEDPPLPAADENIDEPPRMLKSGDVLRLVHQQLQTNLRSEAIPAPITKEAHEVGCRASEKGADSSEYWIVEVLRDVHLGPGRPGMPIRTLSSTLRLRHKELGCYLRSGSAVLPDWGWKQMEVTCDPRNNPKDIGTHWNVESHWNDRLPNVETR
;
A
#
# COMPACT_ATOMS: atom_id res chain seq x y z
N GLY A 1 -11.31 -28.61 -0.22
CA GLY A 1 -12.21 -28.32 -1.37
C GLY A 1 -11.57 -28.68 -2.72
N LEU A 2 -10.37 -28.18 -3.04
CA LEU A 2 -9.74 -28.25 -4.37
C LEU A 2 -9.57 -29.68 -4.89
N PHE A 3 -9.13 -30.62 -4.04
CA PHE A 3 -8.98 -32.05 -4.42
C PHE A 3 -10.30 -32.71 -4.79
N VAL A 4 -11.36 -32.42 -4.07
CA VAL A 4 -12.71 -32.97 -4.38
C VAL A 4 -13.20 -32.40 -5.70
N THR A 5 -13.01 -31.11 -5.94
CA THR A 5 -13.38 -30.47 -7.22
C THR A 5 -12.62 -31.08 -8.40
N ALA A 6 -11.30 -31.29 -8.22
CA ALA A 6 -10.47 -31.94 -9.25
C ALA A 6 -10.94 -33.38 -9.54
N LEU A 7 -11.25 -34.16 -8.50
CA LEU A 7 -11.74 -35.53 -8.66
C LEU A 7 -13.08 -35.58 -9.40
N VAL A 8 -14.04 -34.74 -9.03
CA VAL A 8 -15.32 -34.62 -9.71
C VAL A 8 -15.15 -34.19 -11.16
N GLY A 9 -14.22 -33.27 -11.41
CA GLY A 9 -13.87 -32.82 -12.76
C GLY A 9 -13.33 -33.97 -13.63
N LEU A 10 -12.36 -34.73 -13.12
CA LEU A 10 -11.79 -35.88 -13.84
C LEU A 10 -12.85 -36.96 -14.14
N TYR A 11 -13.66 -37.32 -13.15
CA TYR A 11 -14.74 -38.26 -13.33
C TYR A 11 -15.75 -37.78 -14.37
N THR A 12 -16.07 -36.48 -14.37
CA THR A 12 -16.98 -35.88 -15.35
C THR A 12 -16.44 -35.96 -16.77
N VAL A 13 -15.13 -35.70 -16.94
CA VAL A 13 -14.46 -35.84 -18.24
C VAL A 13 -14.47 -37.30 -18.73
N GLU A 14 -14.12 -38.24 -17.85
CA GLU A 14 -14.15 -39.68 -18.16
C GLU A 14 -15.56 -40.15 -18.59
N ASP A 15 -16.59 -39.77 -17.83
CA ASP A 15 -17.97 -40.14 -18.16
C ASP A 15 -18.43 -39.53 -19.50
N LEU A 16 -18.07 -38.30 -19.79
CA LEU A 16 -18.37 -37.66 -21.09
C LEU A 16 -17.59 -38.29 -22.23
N TRP A 17 -16.35 -38.72 -22.00
CA TRP A 17 -15.53 -39.41 -22.97
C TRP A 17 -16.13 -40.77 -23.33
N ASN A 18 -16.55 -41.55 -22.33
CA ASN A 18 -17.21 -42.83 -22.53
C ASN A 18 -18.53 -42.68 -23.30
N LYS A 19 -19.30 -41.60 -23.02
CA LYS A 19 -20.53 -41.30 -23.76
C LYS A 19 -20.27 -40.86 -25.21
N LEU A 20 -19.15 -40.18 -25.47
CA LEU A 20 -18.75 -39.82 -26.83
C LEU A 20 -18.45 -41.06 -27.70
N GLY A 21 -17.88 -42.11 -27.08
CA GLY A 21 -17.58 -43.39 -27.74
C GLY A 21 -18.80 -44.29 -28.02
N ASP A 22 -19.96 -43.95 -27.43
CA ASP A 22 -21.20 -44.75 -27.65
C ASP A 22 -21.92 -44.31 -28.94
N LEU A 23 -21.69 -45.05 -30.00
CA LEU A 23 -22.31 -44.83 -31.31
C LEU A 23 -23.84 -44.94 -31.33
N ARG A 24 -24.45 -45.47 -30.27
CA ARG A 24 -25.92 -45.56 -30.15
C ARG A 24 -26.52 -44.27 -29.59
N MET A 25 -25.71 -43.39 -29.01
CA MET A 25 -26.17 -42.14 -28.41
C MET A 25 -26.36 -41.07 -29.48
N PRO A 26 -27.57 -40.50 -29.63
CA PRO A 26 -27.77 -39.38 -30.54
C PRO A 26 -27.06 -38.11 -30.03
N VAL A 27 -26.51 -37.34 -30.94
CA VAL A 27 -25.77 -36.10 -30.62
C VAL A 27 -26.56 -35.14 -29.71
N ARG A 28 -27.87 -35.06 -29.89
CA ARG A 28 -28.76 -34.27 -29.02
C ARG A 28 -28.69 -34.70 -27.55
N ALA A 29 -28.66 -36.01 -27.28
CA ALA A 29 -28.57 -36.53 -25.92
C ALA A 29 -27.20 -36.23 -25.32
N TYR A 30 -26.13 -36.38 -26.10
CA TYR A 30 -24.77 -36.01 -25.68
C TYR A 30 -24.65 -34.52 -25.30
N LEU A 31 -25.18 -33.61 -26.13
CA LEU A 31 -25.21 -32.19 -25.83
C LEU A 31 -26.02 -31.88 -24.55
N ARG A 32 -27.14 -32.58 -24.31
CA ARG A 32 -27.88 -32.43 -23.03
C ARG A 32 -27.02 -32.80 -21.83
N HIS A 33 -26.21 -33.83 -21.92
CA HIS A 33 -25.29 -34.23 -20.85
C HIS A 33 -24.26 -33.16 -20.59
N TRP A 34 -23.70 -32.50 -21.61
CA TRP A 34 -22.82 -31.36 -21.48
C TRP A 34 -23.51 -30.17 -20.79
N CYS A 35 -24.63 -29.75 -21.33
CA CYS A 35 -25.40 -28.63 -20.79
C CYS A 35 -25.77 -28.84 -19.32
N ALA A 36 -26.24 -30.03 -18.96
CA ALA A 36 -26.61 -30.37 -17.59
C ALA A 36 -25.41 -30.27 -16.63
N ARG A 37 -24.22 -30.75 -17.04
CA ARG A 37 -23.01 -30.67 -16.22
C ARG A 37 -22.49 -29.27 -16.11
N ILE A 38 -22.45 -28.51 -17.20
CA ILE A 38 -22.05 -27.08 -17.16
C ILE A 38 -23.00 -26.31 -16.22
N LEU A 39 -24.31 -26.53 -16.36
CA LEU A 39 -25.26 -25.86 -15.49
C LEU A 39 -25.08 -26.24 -14.03
N ALA A 40 -25.04 -27.56 -13.73
CA ALA A 40 -25.02 -28.05 -12.35
C ALA A 40 -23.66 -27.90 -11.65
N LEU A 41 -22.55 -28.06 -12.37
CA LEU A 41 -21.19 -28.08 -11.76
C LEU A 41 -20.43 -26.77 -11.90
N ILE A 42 -20.87 -25.87 -12.78
CA ILE A 42 -20.19 -24.60 -13.00
C ILE A 42 -21.11 -23.42 -12.68
N ILE A 43 -22.21 -23.28 -13.40
CA ILE A 43 -23.08 -22.09 -13.32
C ILE A 43 -23.77 -22.01 -11.97
N VAL A 44 -24.42 -23.05 -11.50
CA VAL A 44 -25.15 -23.07 -10.22
C VAL A 44 -24.20 -22.81 -9.04
N PRO A 45 -23.03 -23.46 -8.88
CA PRO A 45 -22.09 -23.16 -7.80
C PRO A 45 -21.57 -21.73 -7.85
N ILE A 46 -21.25 -21.20 -9.05
CA ILE A 46 -20.81 -19.80 -9.19
C ILE A 46 -21.92 -18.84 -8.74
N LEU A 47 -23.15 -19.05 -9.18
CA LEU A 47 -24.27 -18.19 -8.77
C LEU A 47 -24.53 -18.24 -7.27
N LEU A 48 -24.50 -19.42 -6.66
CA LEU A 48 -24.67 -19.60 -5.22
C LEU A 48 -23.54 -18.89 -4.44
N TYR A 49 -22.30 -19.01 -4.93
CA TYR A 49 -21.15 -18.31 -4.35
C TYR A 49 -21.33 -16.80 -4.43
N MET A 50 -21.68 -16.26 -5.60
CA MET A 50 -21.93 -14.83 -5.79
C MET A 50 -23.06 -14.30 -4.92
N ILE A 51 -24.16 -15.06 -4.80
CA ILE A 51 -25.30 -14.71 -3.93
C ILE A 51 -24.85 -14.67 -2.47
N GLY A 52 -24.09 -15.69 -2.03
CA GLY A 52 -23.54 -15.76 -0.68
C GLY A 52 -22.67 -14.54 -0.35
N PHE A 53 -21.77 -14.15 -1.26
CA PHE A 53 -20.95 -12.93 -1.10
C PHE A 53 -21.78 -11.65 -1.09
N LYS A 54 -22.76 -11.55 -2.01
CA LYS A 54 -23.66 -10.38 -2.02
C LYS A 54 -24.41 -10.21 -0.71
N LEU A 55 -24.94 -11.30 -0.17
CA LEU A 55 -25.64 -11.30 1.13
C LEU A 55 -24.67 -10.95 2.27
N HIS A 56 -23.47 -11.50 2.24
CA HIS A 56 -22.41 -11.18 3.21
C HIS A 56 -22.13 -9.68 3.27
N PHE A 57 -21.87 -9.05 2.14
CA PHE A 57 -21.59 -7.61 2.08
C PHE A 57 -22.82 -6.73 2.37
N LEU A 58 -24.02 -7.21 2.13
CA LEU A 58 -25.24 -6.48 2.52
C LEU A 58 -25.48 -6.50 4.03
N ILE A 59 -25.03 -7.53 4.72
CA ILE A 59 -25.21 -7.67 6.18
C ILE A 59 -24.02 -7.08 6.94
N LEU A 60 -22.78 -7.30 6.46
CA LEU A 60 -21.55 -6.87 7.09
C LEU A 60 -21.03 -5.58 6.41
N TYR A 61 -21.68 -4.47 6.66
CA TYR A 61 -21.34 -3.17 6.10
C TYR A 61 -20.70 -2.20 7.14
N LYS A 62 -20.63 -2.63 8.41
CA LYS A 62 -20.01 -1.86 9.50
C LYS A 62 -18.57 -2.31 9.73
N SER A 63 -17.74 -1.35 10.13
CA SER A 63 -16.37 -1.61 10.57
C SER A 63 -16.35 -2.45 11.85
N GLY A 64 -15.40 -3.38 11.94
CA GLY A 64 -15.24 -4.27 13.07
C GLY A 64 -13.85 -4.90 13.14
N SER A 65 -13.59 -5.73 14.13
CA SER A 65 -12.27 -6.33 14.39
C SER A 65 -11.74 -7.23 13.27
N GLY A 66 -12.59 -7.67 12.34
CA GLY A 66 -12.21 -8.52 11.22
C GLY A 66 -11.75 -7.77 9.97
N ASP A 67 -11.99 -6.47 9.86
CA ASP A 67 -11.71 -5.69 8.67
C ASP A 67 -10.22 -5.27 8.53
N ALA A 68 -9.44 -5.35 9.61
CA ALA A 68 -8.01 -5.03 9.62
C ALA A 68 -7.19 -5.81 8.57
N GLN A 69 -7.69 -6.98 8.13
CA GLN A 69 -7.06 -7.80 7.07
C GLN A 69 -7.36 -7.28 5.66
N MET A 70 -8.32 -6.38 5.51
CA MET A 70 -8.72 -5.82 4.23
C MET A 70 -7.86 -4.60 3.86
N SER A 71 -7.90 -4.21 2.58
CA SER A 71 -7.21 -2.99 2.15
C SER A 71 -7.81 -1.76 2.84
N SER A 72 -6.99 -0.73 3.08
CA SER A 72 -7.44 0.51 3.73
C SER A 72 -8.57 1.19 2.94
N LEU A 73 -8.55 1.09 1.61
CA LEU A 73 -9.63 1.58 0.75
C LEU A 73 -10.95 0.80 0.97
N PHE A 74 -10.89 -0.51 1.18
CA PHE A 74 -12.09 -1.28 1.54
C PHE A 74 -12.62 -0.87 2.91
N GLN A 75 -11.74 -0.75 3.90
CA GLN A 75 -12.12 -0.34 5.25
C GLN A 75 -12.79 1.04 5.27
N SER A 76 -12.32 1.99 4.46
CA SER A 76 -12.90 3.34 4.38
C SER A 76 -14.36 3.37 3.89
N ASN A 77 -14.80 2.33 3.16
CA ASN A 77 -16.18 2.19 2.71
C ASN A 77 -17.12 1.54 3.74
N LEU A 78 -16.58 1.09 4.88
CA LEU A 78 -17.40 0.53 5.95
C LEU A 78 -17.94 1.65 6.86
N GLU A 79 -19.18 1.51 7.28
CA GLU A 79 -19.80 2.46 8.22
C GLU A 79 -19.10 2.39 9.58
N GLY A 80 -18.72 3.55 10.13
CA GLY A 80 -18.00 3.66 11.40
C GLY A 80 -16.48 3.39 11.28
N SER A 81 -15.94 3.37 10.07
CA SER A 81 -14.50 3.28 9.86
C SER A 81 -13.79 4.60 10.18
N ASP A 82 -12.68 4.52 10.91
CA ASP A 82 -11.79 5.66 11.17
C ASP A 82 -11.11 6.20 9.89
N LEU A 83 -11.15 5.43 8.80
CA LEU A 83 -10.54 5.78 7.52
C LEU A 83 -11.51 6.48 6.55
N SER A 84 -12.72 6.82 6.99
CA SER A 84 -13.77 7.34 6.10
C SER A 84 -13.77 8.86 5.92
N ASN A 85 -12.99 9.61 6.71
CA ASN A 85 -13.08 11.08 6.76
C ASN A 85 -11.71 11.75 6.83
N PHE A 86 -11.05 11.86 5.68
CA PHE A 86 -9.76 12.54 5.51
C PHE A 86 -9.81 13.51 4.32
N PRO A 87 -8.86 14.48 4.23
CA PRO A 87 -8.70 15.23 2.99
C PRO A 87 -8.39 14.29 1.82
N LEU A 88 -9.04 14.54 0.69
CA LEU A 88 -8.94 13.65 -0.47
C LEU A 88 -7.56 13.68 -1.12
N GLU A 89 -7.00 14.88 -1.29
CA GLU A 89 -5.71 15.09 -1.95
C GLU A 89 -4.67 15.55 -0.94
N VAL A 90 -3.43 15.10 -1.12
CA VAL A 90 -2.32 15.40 -0.23
C VAL A 90 -1.66 16.73 -0.62
N ALA A 91 -1.35 17.55 0.37
CA ALA A 91 -0.59 18.79 0.21
C ALA A 91 0.71 18.77 1.02
N TYR A 92 1.62 19.67 0.70
CA TYR A 92 2.74 19.95 1.59
C TYR A 92 2.24 20.47 2.95
N GLY A 93 2.91 20.11 4.03
CA GLY A 93 2.46 20.37 5.41
C GLY A 93 1.50 19.30 5.95
N SER A 94 1.02 18.39 5.13
CA SER A 94 0.15 17.29 5.59
C SER A 94 0.91 16.34 6.50
N LYS A 95 0.26 15.98 7.60
CA LYS A 95 0.61 14.84 8.45
C LYS A 95 -0.08 13.60 7.87
N LEU A 96 0.65 12.50 7.73
CA LEU A 96 0.10 11.27 7.16
C LEU A 96 0.78 10.01 7.68
N THR A 97 0.15 8.87 7.43
CA THR A 97 0.74 7.54 7.56
C THR A 97 0.90 6.89 6.19
N LEU A 98 2.02 6.22 5.98
CA LEU A 98 2.32 5.48 4.76
C LEU A 98 2.25 3.97 5.04
N LYS A 99 1.33 3.29 4.36
CA LYS A 99 1.17 1.84 4.46
C LYS A 99 1.84 1.14 3.30
N ASN A 100 2.67 0.16 3.58
CA ASN A 100 3.23 -0.72 2.57
C ASN A 100 2.16 -1.69 2.06
N MET A 101 2.07 -1.89 0.75
CA MET A 101 1.02 -2.70 0.12
C MET A 101 1.43 -4.17 -0.09
N ALA A 102 2.63 -4.59 0.31
CA ALA A 102 3.04 -5.99 0.27
C ALA A 102 2.23 -6.83 1.24
N TYR A 103 2.18 -8.13 0.99
CA TYR A 103 1.55 -9.08 1.91
C TYR A 103 2.25 -9.02 3.28
N GLY A 104 1.46 -8.79 4.32
CA GLY A 104 1.97 -8.56 5.67
C GLY A 104 2.58 -7.18 5.87
N GLY A 105 2.39 -6.23 4.92
CA GLY A 105 2.87 -4.86 5.02
C GLY A 105 2.30 -4.10 6.22
N GLY A 106 3.12 -3.21 6.78
CA GLY A 106 2.78 -2.35 7.92
C GLY A 106 2.88 -0.87 7.55
N LEU A 107 2.76 -0.03 8.55
CA LEU A 107 2.95 1.41 8.43
C LEU A 107 4.44 1.75 8.51
N LEU A 108 4.89 2.72 7.73
CA LEU A 108 6.22 3.29 7.86
C LEU A 108 6.36 3.86 9.27
N HIS A 109 7.40 3.47 9.96
CA HIS A 109 7.59 3.69 11.38
C HIS A 109 9.03 4.07 11.69
N SER A 110 9.24 5.00 12.61
CA SER A 110 10.56 5.30 13.15
C SER A 110 10.46 5.61 14.64
N HIS A 111 11.49 5.28 15.40
CA HIS A 111 11.54 5.48 16.84
C HIS A 111 12.93 5.92 17.30
N ILE A 112 13.05 6.26 18.59
CA ILE A 112 14.26 6.87 19.15
C ILE A 112 15.51 5.97 19.10
N GLN A 113 15.35 4.66 19.00
CA GLN A 113 16.47 3.73 18.94
C GLN A 113 17.17 3.83 17.59
N THR A 114 18.48 3.67 17.62
CA THR A 114 19.33 3.77 16.44
C THR A 114 19.81 2.42 15.97
N TYR A 115 20.28 2.36 14.73
CA TYR A 115 20.96 1.17 14.23
C TYR A 115 22.25 0.93 15.02
N PRO A 116 22.54 -0.33 15.44
CA PRO A 116 23.77 -0.65 16.17
C PRO A 116 25.02 -0.55 15.29
N GLU A 117 24.86 -0.72 13.98
CA GLU A 117 25.88 -0.63 12.96
C GLU A 117 25.35 0.21 11.78
N GLY A 118 26.22 0.59 10.86
CA GLY A 118 25.85 1.37 9.67
C GLY A 118 25.84 2.86 9.93
N SER A 119 24.73 3.54 9.64
CA SER A 119 24.59 4.99 9.77
C SER A 119 24.50 5.46 11.22
N HIS A 120 24.08 4.60 12.14
CA HIS A 120 23.66 4.95 13.50
C HIS A 120 22.47 5.93 13.56
N ASP A 121 21.72 6.05 12.47
CA ASP A 121 20.47 6.82 12.41
C ASP A 121 19.35 6.10 13.21
N HIS A 122 18.27 6.84 13.52
CA HIS A 122 17.08 6.23 14.09
C HIS A 122 16.53 5.18 13.13
N GLN A 123 16.17 4.02 13.68
CA GLN A 123 15.68 2.89 12.91
C GLN A 123 14.39 3.23 12.18
N VAL A 124 14.29 2.78 10.93
CA VAL A 124 13.07 2.85 10.12
C VAL A 124 12.61 1.44 9.78
N THR A 125 11.36 1.15 10.09
CA THR A 125 10.77 -0.19 9.96
C THR A 125 9.36 -0.11 9.40
N CYS A 126 8.75 -1.25 9.06
CA CYS A 126 7.31 -1.37 8.92
C CYS A 126 6.72 -2.03 10.15
N TYR A 127 5.73 -1.34 10.75
CA TYR A 127 5.08 -1.75 11.98
C TYR A 127 3.57 -1.91 11.78
N HIS A 128 2.98 -2.97 12.36
CA HIS A 128 1.57 -3.31 12.11
C HIS A 128 0.57 -2.56 12.99
N HIS A 129 1.05 -1.98 14.09
CA HIS A 129 0.17 -1.26 15.01
C HIS A 129 0.20 0.23 14.72
N LYS A 130 -0.96 0.88 14.91
CA LYS A 130 -1.09 2.34 14.80
C LYS A 130 -0.58 2.97 16.09
N ASP A 131 0.42 3.84 15.95
CA ASP A 131 0.91 4.70 17.02
C ASP A 131 1.45 6.03 16.48
N GLU A 132 1.85 6.93 17.36
CA GLU A 132 2.34 8.26 16.98
C GLU A 132 3.66 8.23 16.18
N ASN A 133 4.44 7.15 16.29
CA ASN A 133 5.70 6.98 15.56
C ASN A 133 5.50 6.56 14.09
N ASN A 134 4.28 6.40 13.64
CA ASN A 134 3.93 6.18 12.23
C ASN A 134 3.66 7.48 11.47
N HIS A 135 3.68 8.63 12.15
CA HIS A 135 3.31 9.90 11.56
C HIS A 135 4.50 10.62 10.93
N PHE A 136 4.36 10.93 9.65
CA PHE A 136 5.30 11.73 8.88
C PHE A 136 4.63 12.98 8.33
N ILE A 137 5.39 14.06 8.23
CA ILE A 137 4.96 15.34 7.66
C ILE A 137 5.61 15.49 6.28
N ILE A 138 4.82 15.80 5.27
CA ILE A 138 5.31 16.15 3.93
C ILE A 138 5.89 17.55 3.97
N SER A 139 7.18 17.67 3.76
CA SER A 139 7.89 18.96 3.75
C SER A 139 8.53 19.23 2.39
N PRO A 140 8.61 20.50 1.96
CA PRO A 140 9.33 20.87 0.76
C PRO A 140 10.84 20.64 0.94
N THR A 141 11.60 20.73 -0.15
CA THR A 141 13.06 20.73 -0.09
C THR A 141 13.57 22.00 0.62
N TYR A 142 14.82 22.04 1.01
CA TYR A 142 15.41 23.26 1.61
C TYR A 142 15.60 24.39 0.59
N GLU A 143 15.58 24.06 -0.70
CA GLU A 143 15.69 25.00 -1.81
C GLU A 143 14.33 25.65 -2.16
N ASP A 144 13.24 25.01 -1.77
CA ASP A 144 11.88 25.52 -1.93
C ASP A 144 11.53 26.54 -0.84
N PRO A 145 10.57 27.44 -1.08
CA PRO A 145 10.04 28.31 -0.04
C PRO A 145 9.53 27.48 1.16
N PRO A 146 9.82 27.93 2.39
CA PRO A 146 9.32 27.26 3.60
C PRO A 146 7.79 27.28 3.62
N LEU A 147 7.21 26.29 4.29
CA LEU A 147 5.77 26.30 4.54
C LEU A 147 5.42 27.46 5.47
N PRO A 148 4.26 28.11 5.25
CA PRO A 148 3.74 29.11 6.17
C PRO A 148 3.58 28.54 7.59
N ALA A 149 3.80 29.36 8.58
CA ALA A 149 3.57 28.99 9.97
C ALA A 149 2.09 28.64 10.20
N ALA A 150 1.81 27.72 11.14
CA ALA A 150 0.45 27.22 11.38
C ALA A 150 -0.53 28.32 11.86
N ASP A 151 -0.02 29.41 12.43
CA ASP A 151 -0.76 30.57 12.94
C ASP A 151 -0.87 31.71 11.90
N GLU A 152 -0.22 31.61 10.76
CA GLU A 152 -0.39 32.58 9.67
C GLU A 152 -1.73 32.36 8.98
N ASN A 153 -2.59 33.39 9.01
CA ASN A 153 -3.85 33.40 8.31
C ASN A 153 -3.61 33.66 6.81
N ILE A 154 -3.41 32.58 6.07
CA ILE A 154 -3.03 32.65 4.66
C ILE A 154 -4.23 32.34 3.81
N ASP A 155 -4.69 33.35 3.03
CA ASP A 155 -5.76 33.20 2.04
C ASP A 155 -5.34 32.34 0.82
N GLU A 156 -4.06 32.00 0.68
CA GLU A 156 -3.58 31.15 -0.42
C GLU A 156 -3.91 29.67 -0.20
N PRO A 157 -4.36 28.97 -1.25
CA PRO A 157 -4.62 27.52 -1.15
C PRO A 157 -3.31 26.75 -0.88
N PRO A 158 -3.35 25.64 -0.12
CA PRO A 158 -2.18 24.84 0.15
C PRO A 158 -1.56 24.28 -1.12
N ARG A 159 -0.22 24.22 -1.19
CA ARG A 159 0.52 23.62 -2.30
C ARG A 159 0.25 22.11 -2.34
N MET A 160 -0.49 21.67 -3.37
CA MET A 160 -0.85 20.27 -3.55
C MET A 160 0.35 19.44 -4.02
N LEU A 161 0.49 18.22 -3.48
CA LEU A 161 1.53 17.28 -3.84
C LEU A 161 1.14 16.50 -5.10
N LYS A 162 2.07 16.39 -6.05
CA LYS A 162 1.86 15.75 -7.35
C LYS A 162 2.93 14.72 -7.65
N SER A 163 2.60 13.76 -8.50
CA SER A 163 3.54 12.78 -9.02
C SER A 163 4.70 13.46 -9.76
N GLY A 164 5.92 13.17 -9.34
CA GLY A 164 7.15 13.79 -9.82
C GLY A 164 7.72 14.86 -8.89
N ASP A 165 6.95 15.30 -7.89
CA ASP A 165 7.44 16.28 -6.91
C ASP A 165 8.54 15.68 -6.02
N VAL A 166 9.45 16.56 -5.60
CA VAL A 166 10.51 16.25 -4.64
C VAL A 166 10.07 16.74 -3.27
N LEU A 167 10.23 15.88 -2.28
CA LEU A 167 9.79 16.16 -0.91
C LEU A 167 10.78 15.62 0.12
N ARG A 168 10.62 16.04 1.36
CA ARG A 168 11.18 15.41 2.56
C ARG A 168 10.04 14.82 3.38
N LEU A 169 10.32 13.68 4.01
CA LEU A 169 9.44 13.04 4.98
C LEU A 169 9.99 13.27 6.38
N VAL A 170 9.37 14.17 7.14
CA VAL A 170 9.80 14.52 8.49
C VAL A 170 9.01 13.70 9.49
N HIS A 171 9.69 12.88 10.29
CA HIS A 171 9.05 12.14 11.37
C HIS A 171 8.53 13.08 12.44
N GLN A 172 7.22 13.02 12.73
CA GLN A 172 6.56 14.03 13.57
C GLN A 172 7.12 14.10 15.01
N GLN A 173 7.31 12.95 15.67
CA GLN A 173 7.73 12.91 17.07
C GLN A 173 9.20 13.29 17.27
N LEU A 174 10.07 12.80 16.40
CA LEU A 174 11.52 12.99 16.54
C LEU A 174 12.03 14.24 15.82
N GLN A 175 11.22 14.87 14.98
CA GLN A 175 11.62 15.99 14.11
C GLN A 175 12.86 15.65 13.26
N THR A 176 12.92 14.40 12.76
CA THR A 176 14.02 13.84 11.96
C THR A 176 13.55 13.54 10.55
N ASN A 177 14.42 13.65 9.57
CA ASN A 177 14.09 13.39 8.16
C ASN A 177 14.38 11.93 7.79
N LEU A 178 13.47 11.34 7.03
CA LEU A 178 13.69 10.05 6.36
C LEU A 178 14.78 10.21 5.31
N ARG A 179 15.83 9.40 5.41
CA ARG A 179 17.01 9.49 4.54
C ARG A 179 17.55 8.12 4.16
N SER A 180 18.40 8.10 3.15
CA SER A 180 19.17 6.94 2.77
C SER A 180 20.54 7.35 2.23
N GLU A 181 21.54 6.58 2.59
CA GLU A 181 22.90 6.71 2.07
C GLU A 181 23.36 5.38 1.45
N ALA A 182 24.49 5.39 0.75
CA ALA A 182 25.06 4.20 0.13
C ALA A 182 25.69 3.24 1.16
N ILE A 183 24.97 2.97 2.24
CA ILE A 183 25.33 2.03 3.32
C ILE A 183 24.47 0.77 3.14
N PRO A 184 25.04 -0.44 3.16
CA PRO A 184 24.26 -1.67 3.04
C PRO A 184 23.25 -1.81 4.18
N ALA A 185 22.03 -2.19 3.84
CA ALA A 185 20.97 -2.45 4.83
C ALA A 185 21.34 -3.60 5.79
N PRO A 186 20.83 -3.61 7.02
CA PRO A 186 21.18 -4.58 8.04
C PRO A 186 21.02 -6.05 7.62
N ILE A 187 19.94 -6.38 6.97
CA ILE A 187 19.61 -7.75 6.53
C ILE A 187 19.75 -7.90 5.02
N THR A 188 19.11 -7.01 4.25
CA THR A 188 19.12 -7.05 2.78
C THR A 188 20.34 -6.29 2.25
N LYS A 189 21.52 -6.94 2.26
CA LYS A 189 22.82 -6.30 1.98
C LYS A 189 22.94 -5.69 0.57
N GLU A 190 22.12 -6.11 -0.38
CA GLU A 190 22.06 -5.58 -1.76
C GLU A 190 21.27 -4.26 -1.86
N ALA A 191 20.57 -3.87 -0.80
CA ALA A 191 19.84 -2.62 -0.70
C ALA A 191 20.55 -1.66 0.26
N HIS A 192 20.16 -0.38 0.23
CA HIS A 192 20.70 0.62 1.12
C HIS A 192 19.86 0.74 2.39
N GLU A 193 20.53 1.07 3.49
CA GLU A 193 19.91 1.36 4.76
C GLU A 193 19.04 2.62 4.65
N VAL A 194 17.89 2.61 5.30
CA VAL A 194 17.01 3.76 5.46
C VAL A 194 16.89 4.08 6.94
N GLY A 195 17.17 5.32 7.30
CA GLY A 195 17.11 5.81 8.67
C GLY A 195 16.41 7.16 8.76
N CYS A 196 16.27 7.65 9.98
CA CYS A 196 15.82 9.00 10.25
C CYS A 196 16.89 9.75 11.07
N ARG A 197 17.25 10.98 10.63
CA ARG A 197 18.21 11.83 11.33
C ARG A 197 17.73 13.29 11.34
N ALA A 198 18.07 14.01 12.39
CA ALA A 198 17.92 15.47 12.41
C ALA A 198 18.84 16.09 11.36
N SER A 199 18.31 17.03 10.57
CA SER A 199 19.14 17.75 9.60
C SER A 199 20.20 18.57 10.31
N GLU A 200 21.44 18.38 9.90
CA GLU A 200 22.51 19.30 10.21
C GLU A 200 22.35 20.56 9.35
N LYS A 201 22.91 21.70 9.78
CA LYS A 201 22.80 22.97 9.06
C LYS A 201 23.37 22.85 7.63
N GLY A 202 22.48 22.72 6.67
CA GLY A 202 22.80 22.61 5.24
C GLY A 202 21.86 21.63 4.54
N ALA A 203 21.51 21.91 3.29
CA ALA A 203 20.69 21.00 2.47
C ALA A 203 21.44 19.68 2.26
N ASP A 204 20.90 18.58 2.77
CA ASP A 204 21.42 17.24 2.54
C ASP A 204 20.51 16.50 1.53
N SER A 205 21.05 16.21 0.36
CA SER A 205 20.32 15.51 -0.71
C SER A 205 19.91 14.07 -0.34
N SER A 206 20.52 13.50 0.70
CA SER A 206 20.17 12.18 1.24
C SER A 206 18.78 12.11 1.87
N GLU A 207 18.12 13.25 2.10
CA GLU A 207 16.77 13.38 2.66
C GLU A 207 15.69 13.58 1.58
N TYR A 208 16.07 13.66 0.29
CA TYR A 208 15.14 14.00 -0.78
C TYR A 208 14.57 12.80 -1.49
N TRP A 209 13.25 12.75 -1.53
CA TRP A 209 12.48 11.69 -2.16
C TRP A 209 11.59 12.25 -3.27
N ILE A 210 11.51 11.53 -4.38
CA ILE A 210 10.60 11.81 -5.48
C ILE A 210 9.41 10.88 -5.31
N VAL A 211 8.21 11.46 -5.23
CA VAL A 211 6.98 10.67 -5.18
C VAL A 211 6.50 10.37 -6.60
N GLU A 212 6.24 9.09 -6.87
CA GLU A 212 5.75 8.60 -8.16
C GLU A 212 4.42 7.88 -7.97
N VAL A 213 3.36 8.33 -8.64
CA VAL A 213 2.09 7.60 -8.67
C VAL A 213 2.19 6.49 -9.71
N LEU A 214 2.02 5.24 -9.31
CA LEU A 214 1.92 4.10 -10.22
C LEU A 214 0.54 3.99 -10.85
N ARG A 215 -0.46 4.16 -10.03
CA ARG A 215 -1.87 4.17 -10.43
C ARG A 215 -2.71 4.80 -9.32
N ASP A 216 -3.86 5.29 -9.70
CA ASP A 216 -4.95 5.65 -8.80
C ASP A 216 -6.22 4.88 -9.20
N VAL A 217 -7.01 4.44 -8.22
CA VAL A 217 -8.21 3.61 -8.46
C VAL A 217 -9.25 4.36 -9.32
N HIS A 218 -9.34 5.69 -9.17
CA HIS A 218 -10.33 6.51 -9.86
C HIS A 218 -9.76 7.26 -11.07
N LEU A 219 -8.46 7.63 -11.03
CA LEU A 219 -7.82 8.44 -12.08
C LEU A 219 -7.03 7.58 -13.10
N GLY A 220 -6.88 6.26 -12.82
CA GLY A 220 -6.21 5.33 -13.73
C GLY A 220 -4.69 5.26 -13.56
N PRO A 221 -3.95 4.89 -14.62
CA PRO A 221 -2.49 4.75 -14.60
C PRO A 221 -1.79 6.05 -14.22
N GLY A 222 -0.69 5.95 -13.46
CA GLY A 222 0.10 7.08 -13.01
C GLY A 222 0.75 7.83 -14.16
N ARG A 223 0.86 9.15 -14.00
CA ARG A 223 1.51 10.08 -14.93
C ARG A 223 2.11 11.25 -14.16
N PRO A 224 3.15 11.91 -14.71
CA PRO A 224 3.70 13.12 -14.09
C PRO A 224 2.62 14.19 -13.88
N GLY A 225 2.70 14.91 -12.76
CA GLY A 225 1.74 15.94 -12.38
C GLY A 225 0.37 15.45 -11.88
N MET A 226 0.17 14.14 -11.77
CA MET A 226 -1.05 13.55 -11.22
C MET A 226 -1.16 13.83 -9.72
N PRO A 227 -2.32 14.30 -9.21
CA PRO A 227 -2.49 14.52 -7.78
C PRO A 227 -2.37 13.21 -7.00
N ILE A 228 -1.85 13.30 -5.78
CA ILE A 228 -1.77 12.18 -4.86
C ILE A 228 -3.00 12.19 -3.97
N ARG A 229 -3.73 11.07 -3.99
CA ARG A 229 -4.98 10.92 -3.26
C ARG A 229 -4.87 9.91 -2.14
N THR A 230 -5.43 10.26 -1.01
CA THR A 230 -5.53 9.40 0.17
C THR A 230 -6.28 8.12 -0.19
N LEU A 231 -5.81 6.98 0.26
CA LEU A 231 -6.34 5.61 0.07
C LEU A 231 -6.34 5.09 -1.36
N SER A 232 -6.59 5.94 -2.37
CA SER A 232 -6.79 5.50 -3.75
C SER A 232 -5.51 5.44 -4.59
N SER A 233 -4.49 6.26 -4.27
CA SER A 233 -3.23 6.28 -5.01
C SER A 233 -2.25 5.22 -4.51
N THR A 234 -1.70 4.44 -5.44
CA THR A 234 -0.54 3.58 -5.20
C THR A 234 0.72 4.34 -5.58
N LEU A 235 1.63 4.51 -4.64
CA LEU A 235 2.82 5.35 -4.73
C LEU A 235 4.09 4.52 -4.72
N ARG A 236 5.17 5.09 -5.30
CA ARG A 236 6.56 4.73 -5.04
C ARG A 236 7.31 5.97 -4.58
N LEU A 237 8.25 5.79 -3.68
CA LEU A 237 9.15 6.84 -3.23
C LEU A 237 10.55 6.50 -3.74
N ARG A 238 11.06 7.30 -4.67
CA ARG A 238 12.40 7.14 -5.24
C ARG A 238 13.35 8.15 -4.62
N HIS A 239 14.45 7.67 -4.08
CA HIS A 239 15.49 8.54 -3.53
C HIS A 239 16.11 9.39 -4.65
N LYS A 240 16.19 10.72 -4.45
CA LYS A 240 16.59 11.67 -5.52
C LYS A 240 18.01 11.40 -6.00
N GLU A 241 18.95 11.16 -5.10
CA GLU A 241 20.37 10.99 -5.41
C GLU A 241 20.71 9.54 -5.79
N LEU A 242 20.34 8.57 -4.94
CA LEU A 242 20.70 7.16 -5.14
C LEU A 242 19.87 6.46 -6.21
N GLY A 243 18.71 7.02 -6.57
CA GLY A 243 17.79 6.43 -7.55
C GLY A 243 17.07 5.16 -7.07
N CYS A 244 17.35 4.69 -5.87
CA CYS A 244 16.73 3.52 -5.26
C CYS A 244 15.30 3.82 -4.78
N TYR A 245 14.52 2.78 -4.50
CA TYR A 245 13.11 2.88 -4.12
C TYR A 245 12.88 2.43 -2.68
N LEU A 246 12.14 3.23 -1.91
CA LEU A 246 11.71 2.86 -0.56
C LEU A 246 10.92 1.55 -0.63
N ARG A 247 11.38 0.53 0.09
CA ARG A 247 10.86 -0.82 0.02
C ARG A 247 10.74 -1.46 1.39
N SER A 248 9.66 -2.20 1.61
CA SER A 248 9.57 -3.17 2.69
C SER A 248 9.20 -4.54 2.13
N GLY A 249 9.67 -5.59 2.77
CA GLY A 249 9.47 -6.97 2.33
C GLY A 249 9.28 -7.91 3.52
N SER A 250 9.67 -9.17 3.34
CA SER A 250 9.58 -10.19 4.39
C SER A 250 10.81 -10.28 5.30
N ALA A 251 11.84 -9.47 5.04
CA ALA A 251 13.03 -9.43 5.90
C ALA A 251 12.67 -8.81 7.26
N VAL A 252 13.08 -9.49 8.33
CA VAL A 252 12.77 -9.12 9.70
C VAL A 252 14.06 -8.76 10.41
N LEU A 253 14.09 -7.64 11.07
CA LEU A 253 15.23 -7.22 11.88
C LEU A 253 15.42 -8.16 13.09
N PRO A 254 16.64 -8.33 13.58
CA PRO A 254 16.93 -9.09 14.80
C PRO A 254 16.26 -8.50 16.06
N ASP A 255 16.55 -9.08 17.20
CA ASP A 255 15.96 -8.67 18.48
C ASP A 255 16.21 -7.19 18.83
N TRP A 256 17.32 -6.61 18.39
CA TRP A 256 17.61 -5.18 18.57
C TRP A 256 16.65 -4.26 17.76
N GLY A 257 16.01 -4.77 16.72
CA GLY A 257 14.97 -4.09 15.93
C GLY A 257 13.57 -4.64 16.19
N TRP A 258 13.35 -5.30 17.35
CA TRP A 258 12.07 -5.90 17.81
C TRP A 258 11.40 -6.82 16.81
N LYS A 259 12.16 -7.45 15.93
CA LYS A 259 11.61 -8.32 14.88
C LYS A 259 10.60 -7.62 13.98
N GLN A 260 10.70 -6.29 13.85
CA GLN A 260 9.92 -5.53 12.90
C GLN A 260 10.45 -5.73 11.48
N MET A 261 9.61 -5.49 10.47
CA MET A 261 10.03 -5.65 9.09
C MET A 261 11.00 -4.55 8.67
N GLU A 262 12.08 -4.96 8.01
CA GLU A 262 13.10 -4.06 7.49
C GLU A 262 12.53 -3.16 6.40
N VAL A 263 12.91 -1.88 6.45
CA VAL A 263 12.70 -0.91 5.37
C VAL A 263 14.06 -0.58 4.75
N THR A 264 14.12 -0.62 3.43
CA THR A 264 15.35 -0.42 2.66
C THR A 264 15.12 0.51 1.49
N CYS A 265 16.19 1.04 0.91
CA CYS A 265 16.18 1.67 -0.40
C CYS A 265 16.74 0.68 -1.43
N ASP A 266 15.87 0.07 -2.20
CA ASP A 266 16.21 -0.98 -3.17
C ASP A 266 16.64 -0.36 -4.53
N PRO A 267 17.85 -0.60 -5.01
CA PRO A 267 18.32 -0.03 -6.27
C PRO A 267 17.62 -0.63 -7.51
N ARG A 268 16.90 -1.74 -7.35
CA ARG A 268 16.19 -2.37 -8.46
C ARG A 268 14.92 -1.59 -8.83
N ASN A 269 14.88 -1.08 -10.03
CA ASN A 269 13.66 -0.44 -10.55
C ASN A 269 12.70 -1.49 -11.12
N ASN A 270 11.92 -2.13 -10.23
CA ASN A 270 10.87 -3.07 -10.62
C ASN A 270 9.48 -2.53 -10.22
N PRO A 271 8.70 -1.94 -11.15
CA PRO A 271 7.36 -1.43 -10.86
C PRO A 271 6.33 -2.52 -10.45
N LYS A 272 6.65 -3.79 -10.65
CA LYS A 272 5.81 -4.92 -10.25
C LYS A 272 6.11 -5.44 -8.85
N ASP A 273 7.20 -4.97 -8.23
CA ASP A 273 7.54 -5.33 -6.85
C ASP A 273 6.64 -4.58 -5.87
N ILE A 274 5.64 -5.27 -5.35
CA ILE A 274 4.68 -4.72 -4.40
C ILE A 274 5.32 -4.23 -3.09
N GLY A 275 6.54 -4.69 -2.76
CA GLY A 275 7.30 -4.18 -1.62
C GLY A 275 7.68 -2.71 -1.76
N THR A 276 7.75 -2.18 -3.00
CA THR A 276 7.99 -0.77 -3.27
C THR A 276 6.70 0.06 -3.34
N HIS A 277 5.54 -0.57 -3.20
CA HIS A 277 4.25 0.10 -3.30
C HIS A 277 3.78 0.60 -1.93
N TRP A 278 3.45 1.87 -1.88
CA TRP A 278 2.95 2.54 -0.69
C TRP A 278 1.62 3.21 -0.98
N ASN A 279 0.87 3.44 0.10
CA ASN A 279 -0.42 4.11 0.06
C ASN A 279 -0.50 5.08 1.24
N VAL A 280 -1.09 6.25 1.04
CA VAL A 280 -1.44 7.14 2.15
C VAL A 280 -2.68 6.56 2.83
N GLU A 281 -2.53 6.01 4.03
CA GLU A 281 -3.63 5.39 4.76
C GLU A 281 -4.45 6.40 5.56
N SER A 282 -3.78 7.27 6.30
CA SER A 282 -4.41 8.34 7.08
C SER A 282 -3.75 9.67 6.75
N HIS A 283 -4.53 10.74 6.75
CA HIS A 283 -4.08 12.05 6.31
C HIS A 283 -4.79 13.16 7.10
N TRP A 284 -4.03 14.10 7.61
CA TRP A 284 -4.52 15.27 8.33
C TRP A 284 -3.87 16.54 7.80
N ASN A 285 -4.69 17.55 7.51
CA ASN A 285 -4.22 18.88 7.14
C ASN A 285 -5.37 19.88 7.41
N ASP A 286 -5.16 20.79 8.36
CA ASP A 286 -6.21 21.74 8.81
C ASP A 286 -6.60 22.75 7.71
N ARG A 287 -5.79 22.90 6.67
CA ARG A 287 -6.06 23.77 5.51
C ARG A 287 -6.84 23.09 4.39
N LEU A 288 -7.12 21.80 4.51
CA LEU A 288 -7.86 21.02 3.54
C LEU A 288 -9.20 20.55 4.12
N PRO A 289 -10.28 20.54 3.32
CA PRO A 289 -11.54 20.00 3.78
C PRO A 289 -11.47 18.48 3.91
N ASN A 290 -11.97 17.96 5.00
CA ASN A 290 -12.26 16.54 5.13
C ASN A 290 -13.45 16.19 4.23
N VAL A 291 -13.32 15.12 3.48
CA VAL A 291 -14.39 14.59 2.62
C VAL A 291 -14.59 13.12 2.91
N GLU A 292 -15.82 12.65 2.71
CA GLU A 292 -16.04 11.21 2.73
C GLU A 292 -15.24 10.56 1.59
N THR A 293 -14.30 9.69 1.94
CA THR A 293 -13.39 9.00 1.00
C THR A 293 -14.06 7.82 0.28
N ARG A 294 -15.38 7.90 0.06
CA ARG A 294 -16.20 6.88 -0.61
C ARG A 294 -16.03 6.88 -2.13
#